data_bba475376b8fec709a540574ad9484a4
#
_entry.id   bba475376b8fec709a540574ad9484a4
#
_cell.length_a   1.000
_cell.length_b   1.000
_cell.length_c   1.000
_cell.angle_alpha   90.00
_cell.angle_beta   90.00
_cell.angle_gamma   90.00
#
_symmetry.space_group_name_H-M   'P 1'
#
loop_
_entity.id
_entity.type
_entity.pdbx_description
1 polymer ?
#
loop_
_entity_poly.entity_id
_entity_poly.type
_entity_poly.pdbx_seq_one_letter_code
_entity_poly.pdbx_strand_id
1 'polypeptide(L)'
;MEEKIDAEVLALENIVALDEACKLVVDEISEAIFAALDEYIEHALVPVEAYEGVFDFHEDYKDYSTWFAPVDWATKDKEGALDDAFVWCALREVNDTNSEDYNYFYITSLIGKGVQNICFGVSISRSLFPRLGKRECRNFLQGIFERNKLREQGMSYDSNDDGAINIPFSVDHKKIILAYQNEEFSEAFEPVGNAIKKAKEVMELFSAPLKELQEKYPLPKDE
;
A
#
# COMPACT_ATOMS: atom_id res chain seq x y z
N MET A 1 22.78 -14.90 25.67
CA MET A 1 23.66 -13.75 26.03
C MET A 1 24.98 -13.84 25.26
N GLU A 2 25.67 -14.99 25.23
CA GLU A 2 26.88 -15.20 24.42
C GLU A 2 26.64 -14.98 22.91
N GLU A 3 25.63 -15.61 22.32
CA GLU A 3 25.30 -15.45 20.87
C GLU A 3 25.04 -13.97 20.47
N LYS A 4 24.46 -13.17 21.36
CA LYS A 4 24.23 -11.74 21.10
C LYS A 4 25.53 -10.96 21.09
N ILE A 5 26.44 -11.25 22.01
CA ILE A 5 27.76 -10.62 22.10
C ILE A 5 28.59 -10.96 20.85
N ASP A 6 28.53 -12.21 20.37
CA ASP A 6 29.23 -12.63 19.16
C ASP A 6 28.72 -11.90 17.92
N ALA A 7 27.40 -11.67 17.81
CA ALA A 7 26.81 -10.90 16.72
C ALA A 7 27.20 -9.41 16.78
N GLU A 8 27.25 -8.82 17.97
CA GLU A 8 27.69 -7.43 18.18
C GLU A 8 29.17 -7.25 17.80
N VAL A 9 30.03 -8.18 18.17
CA VAL A 9 31.45 -8.17 17.80
C VAL A 9 31.63 -8.29 16.29
N LEU A 10 30.93 -9.25 15.66
CA LEU A 10 30.98 -9.45 14.21
C LEU A 10 30.51 -8.19 13.45
N ALA A 11 29.45 -7.52 13.93
CA ALA A 11 28.99 -6.28 13.35
C ALA A 11 30.04 -5.17 13.46
N LEU A 12 30.70 -5.02 14.61
CA LEU A 12 31.75 -4.02 14.79
C LEU A 12 32.99 -4.30 13.93
N GLU A 13 33.40 -5.56 13.78
CA GLU A 13 34.51 -5.96 12.91
C GLU A 13 34.24 -5.65 11.42
N ASN A 14 32.98 -5.62 11.00
CA ASN A 14 32.57 -5.40 9.62
C ASN A 14 31.84 -4.06 9.42
N ILE A 15 31.92 -3.12 10.36
CA ILE A 15 31.11 -1.89 10.38
C ILE A 15 31.20 -1.08 9.09
N VAL A 16 32.38 -1.01 8.47
CA VAL A 16 32.58 -0.25 7.21
C VAL A 16 31.83 -0.93 6.06
N ALA A 17 31.97 -2.27 5.94
CA ALA A 17 31.29 -3.04 4.89
C ALA A 17 29.76 -3.01 5.07
N LEU A 18 29.29 -3.01 6.33
CA LEU A 18 27.86 -2.85 6.63
C LEU A 18 27.35 -1.47 6.26
N ASP A 19 28.11 -0.41 6.56
CA ASP A 19 27.73 0.97 6.18
C ASP A 19 27.65 1.13 4.65
N GLU A 20 28.63 0.59 3.92
CA GLU A 20 28.61 0.58 2.45
C GLU A 20 27.43 -0.22 1.90
N ALA A 21 27.16 -1.42 2.45
CA ALA A 21 26.02 -2.23 2.04
C ALA A 21 24.67 -1.54 2.34
N CYS A 22 24.53 -0.89 3.50
CA CYS A 22 23.34 -0.13 3.85
C CYS A 22 23.10 1.03 2.87
N LYS A 23 24.13 1.79 2.51
CA LYS A 23 24.02 2.86 1.52
C LYS A 23 23.58 2.32 0.16
N LEU A 24 24.22 1.24 -0.32
CA LEU A 24 23.85 0.61 -1.57
C LEU A 24 22.38 0.17 -1.59
N VAL A 25 21.90 -0.41 -0.50
CA VAL A 25 20.50 -0.85 -0.39
C VAL A 25 19.53 0.33 -0.37
N VAL A 26 19.86 1.41 0.34
CA VAL A 26 18.96 2.58 0.46
C VAL A 26 18.99 3.42 -0.81
N ASP A 27 20.18 3.79 -1.28
CA ASP A 27 20.36 4.83 -2.30
C ASP A 27 20.21 4.29 -3.73
N GLU A 28 20.46 2.98 -3.96
CA GLU A 28 20.47 2.44 -5.32
C GLU A 28 19.45 1.30 -5.50
N ILE A 29 19.51 0.25 -4.66
CA ILE A 29 18.70 -0.95 -4.87
C ILE A 29 17.23 -0.68 -4.58
N SER A 30 16.93 0.00 -3.46
CA SER A 30 15.54 0.31 -3.07
C SER A 30 14.91 1.25 -4.07
N GLU A 31 15.61 2.33 -4.48
CA GLU A 31 15.12 3.26 -5.48
C GLU A 31 14.76 2.56 -6.78
N ALA A 32 15.68 1.75 -7.34
CA ALA A 32 15.45 1.05 -8.60
C ALA A 32 14.26 0.08 -8.53
N ILE A 33 14.14 -0.70 -7.43
CA ILE A 33 13.06 -1.67 -7.27
C ILE A 33 11.71 -0.97 -7.06
N PHE A 34 11.65 0.08 -6.24
CA PHE A 34 10.39 0.75 -5.96
C PHE A 34 9.95 1.68 -7.09
N ALA A 35 10.87 2.29 -7.85
CA ALA A 35 10.54 2.99 -9.09
C ALA A 35 9.91 2.04 -10.11
N ALA A 36 10.51 0.86 -10.30
CA ALA A 36 9.94 -0.18 -11.17
C ALA A 36 8.59 -0.71 -10.65
N LEU A 37 8.39 -0.75 -9.31
CA LEU A 37 7.11 -1.14 -8.72
C LEU A 37 6.02 -0.11 -8.99
N ASP A 38 6.30 1.18 -8.83
CA ASP A 38 5.37 2.27 -9.11
C ASP A 38 4.95 2.27 -10.59
N GLU A 39 5.92 2.15 -11.51
CA GLU A 39 5.65 2.00 -12.94
C GLU A 39 4.80 0.76 -13.26
N TYR A 40 5.09 -0.36 -12.62
CA TYR A 40 4.31 -1.59 -12.79
C TYR A 40 2.87 -1.43 -12.30
N ILE A 41 2.65 -0.78 -11.14
CA ILE A 41 1.32 -0.51 -10.59
C ILE A 41 0.52 0.36 -11.56
N GLU A 42 1.10 1.46 -12.05
CA GLU A 42 0.47 2.35 -13.02
C GLU A 42 0.03 1.58 -14.28
N HIS A 43 0.91 0.80 -14.87
CA HIS A 43 0.62 0.01 -16.08
C HIS A 43 -0.39 -1.12 -15.83
N ALA A 44 -0.49 -1.67 -14.62
CA ALA A 44 -1.46 -2.71 -14.27
C ALA A 44 -2.89 -2.19 -14.06
N LEU A 45 -3.08 -0.86 -14.02
CA LEU A 45 -4.38 -0.20 -13.88
C LEU A 45 -5.09 -0.08 -15.24
N VAL A 46 -5.38 -1.20 -15.87
CA VAL A 46 -6.07 -1.26 -17.17
C VAL A 46 -7.58 -1.43 -16.98
N PRO A 47 -8.45 -0.71 -17.73
CA PRO A 47 -8.12 0.38 -18.66
C PRO A 47 -7.65 1.62 -17.91
N VAL A 48 -6.60 2.27 -18.41
CA VAL A 48 -5.96 3.44 -17.77
C VAL A 48 -6.96 4.58 -17.54
N GLU A 49 -7.92 4.77 -18.45
CA GLU A 49 -8.92 5.82 -18.35
C GLU A 49 -9.95 5.61 -17.23
N ALA A 50 -9.95 4.43 -16.61
CA ALA A 50 -10.91 4.12 -15.52
C ALA A 50 -10.36 4.44 -14.12
N TYR A 51 -9.06 4.71 -14.01
CA TYR A 51 -8.38 4.96 -12.74
C TYR A 51 -7.47 6.17 -12.84
N GLU A 52 -7.40 6.95 -11.76
CA GLU A 52 -6.41 8.01 -11.54
C GLU A 52 -5.62 7.67 -10.27
N GLY A 53 -4.37 8.13 -10.16
CA GLY A 53 -3.53 7.87 -8.99
C GLY A 53 -2.24 8.67 -8.97
N VAL A 54 -1.51 8.52 -7.87
CA VAL A 54 -0.15 9.02 -7.64
C VAL A 54 0.73 7.81 -7.39
N PHE A 55 1.94 7.80 -7.96
CA PHE A 55 2.82 6.63 -7.94
C PHE A 55 4.24 7.07 -7.55
N ASP A 56 4.40 7.54 -6.32
CA ASP A 56 5.61 8.19 -5.80
C ASP A 56 6.19 7.47 -4.57
N PHE A 57 5.91 6.16 -4.39
CA PHE A 57 6.42 5.43 -3.23
C PHE A 57 7.95 5.42 -3.18
N HIS A 58 8.59 5.31 -4.35
CA HIS A 58 10.04 5.31 -4.49
C HIS A 58 10.71 6.62 -4.05
N GLU A 59 10.01 7.76 -4.09
CA GLU A 59 10.57 9.05 -3.69
C GLU A 59 10.58 9.23 -2.16
N ASP A 60 9.51 8.84 -1.51
CA ASP A 60 9.25 9.17 -0.11
C ASP A 60 9.30 7.97 0.83
N TYR A 61 9.13 6.75 0.34
CA TYR A 61 8.96 5.51 1.11
C TYR A 61 7.92 5.67 2.23
N LYS A 62 6.83 6.37 1.95
CA LYS A 62 5.76 6.62 2.91
C LYS A 62 4.50 5.85 2.53
N ASP A 63 3.81 5.38 3.54
CA ASP A 63 2.45 4.89 3.37
C ASP A 63 1.62 5.96 2.64
N TYR A 64 0.86 5.51 1.64
CA TYR A 64 -0.05 6.34 0.84
C TYR A 64 0.59 7.26 -0.20
N SER A 65 1.91 7.27 -0.40
CA SER A 65 2.53 8.02 -1.50
C SER A 65 2.24 7.39 -2.87
N THR A 66 1.98 6.07 -2.92
CA THR A 66 1.39 5.42 -4.10
C THR A 66 -0.03 5.01 -3.79
N TRP A 67 -0.98 5.60 -4.51
CA TRP A 67 -2.40 5.30 -4.39
C TRP A 67 -3.15 5.51 -5.72
N PHE A 68 -4.31 4.85 -5.86
CA PHE A 68 -5.19 4.98 -7.01
C PHE A 68 -6.66 4.85 -6.62
N ALA A 69 -7.52 5.41 -7.47
CA ALA A 69 -8.98 5.34 -7.33
C ALA A 69 -9.66 5.30 -8.69
N PRO A 70 -10.92 4.79 -8.78
CA PRO A 70 -11.74 5.01 -9.96
C PRO A 70 -11.90 6.53 -10.25
N VAL A 71 -11.82 6.91 -11.53
CA VAL A 71 -11.92 8.31 -11.96
C VAL A 71 -13.19 9.00 -11.43
N ASP A 72 -14.31 8.28 -11.41
CA ASP A 72 -15.59 8.80 -10.90
C ASP A 72 -15.59 9.09 -9.39
N TRP A 73 -14.59 8.60 -8.66
CA TRP A 73 -14.46 8.77 -7.21
C TRP A 73 -13.33 9.74 -6.84
N ALA A 74 -12.49 10.07 -7.79
CA ALA A 74 -11.41 11.02 -7.62
C ALA A 74 -11.95 12.46 -7.53
N THR A 75 -11.29 13.27 -6.71
CA THR A 75 -11.55 14.70 -6.62
C THR A 75 -10.33 15.47 -7.10
N LYS A 76 -10.58 16.65 -7.66
CA LYS A 76 -9.53 17.52 -8.17
C LYS A 76 -9.53 18.83 -7.42
N ASP A 77 -8.35 19.38 -7.22
CA ASP A 77 -8.18 20.69 -6.66
C ASP A 77 -8.64 21.80 -7.63
N LYS A 78 -8.47 23.07 -7.23
CA LYS A 78 -8.87 24.22 -8.05
C LYS A 78 -8.04 24.38 -9.32
N GLU A 79 -6.88 23.76 -9.38
CA GLU A 79 -5.96 23.79 -10.52
C GLU A 79 -6.19 22.58 -11.45
N GLY A 80 -7.05 21.63 -11.02
CA GLY A 80 -7.40 20.42 -11.76
C GLY A 80 -6.45 19.24 -11.49
N ALA A 81 -5.53 19.37 -10.54
CA ALA A 81 -4.68 18.28 -10.09
C ALA A 81 -5.46 17.31 -9.19
N LEU A 82 -5.07 16.04 -9.19
CA LEU A 82 -5.64 15.01 -8.33
C LEU A 82 -5.34 15.36 -6.87
N ASP A 83 -6.40 15.46 -6.05
CA ASP A 83 -6.32 15.91 -4.64
C ASP A 83 -6.64 14.76 -3.67
N ASP A 84 -7.79 14.10 -3.86
CA ASP A 84 -8.29 13.05 -2.97
C ASP A 84 -9.24 12.11 -3.74
N ALA A 85 -9.75 11.06 -3.10
CA ALA A 85 -10.81 10.23 -3.65
C ALA A 85 -11.71 9.69 -2.55
N PHE A 86 -13.01 9.54 -2.84
CA PHE A 86 -14.00 9.02 -1.86
C PHE A 86 -13.61 7.65 -1.33
N VAL A 87 -13.18 6.75 -2.21
CA VAL A 87 -12.59 5.45 -1.90
C VAL A 87 -11.33 5.32 -2.72
N TRP A 88 -10.25 4.96 -2.09
CA TRP A 88 -8.94 4.83 -2.70
C TRP A 88 -8.24 3.57 -2.22
N CYS A 89 -7.29 3.11 -2.99
CA CYS A 89 -6.42 1.98 -2.69
C CYS A 89 -4.98 2.47 -2.68
N ALA A 90 -4.26 2.26 -1.59
CA ALA A 90 -2.87 2.67 -1.47
C ALA A 90 -1.94 1.53 -1.11
N LEU A 91 -0.70 1.68 -1.53
CA LEU A 91 0.42 0.89 -1.04
C LEU A 91 0.74 1.32 0.40
N ARG A 92 0.87 0.36 1.30
CA ARG A 92 1.17 0.62 2.71
C ARG A 92 1.89 -0.53 3.38
N GLU A 93 2.64 -0.23 4.41
CA GLU A 93 3.13 -1.26 5.32
C GLU A 93 2.09 -1.60 6.39
N VAL A 94 2.03 -2.86 6.75
CA VAL A 94 1.21 -3.35 7.87
C VAL A 94 2.05 -4.22 8.78
N ASN A 95 1.85 -4.07 10.08
CA ASN A 95 2.46 -4.91 11.08
C ASN A 95 1.43 -5.96 11.54
N ASP A 96 1.66 -7.23 11.21
CA ASP A 96 0.78 -8.34 11.57
C ASP A 96 0.92 -8.73 13.06
N THR A 97 1.99 -8.27 13.69
CA THR A 97 2.24 -8.44 15.13
C THR A 97 2.05 -7.10 15.82
N ASN A 98 1.42 -7.04 16.98
CA ASN A 98 1.37 -5.82 17.78
C ASN A 98 2.77 -5.44 18.36
N SER A 99 3.83 -5.71 17.61
CA SER A 99 5.20 -5.36 17.91
C SER A 99 5.46 -3.90 17.57
N GLU A 100 6.24 -3.21 18.37
CA GLU A 100 6.78 -1.88 18.04
C GLU A 100 7.98 -1.99 17.08
N ASP A 101 8.39 -3.21 16.72
CA ASP A 101 9.47 -3.45 15.78
C ASP A 101 9.05 -3.05 14.36
N TYR A 102 10.01 -2.57 13.59
CA TYR A 102 9.86 -2.18 12.19
C TYR A 102 10.99 -2.78 11.34
N ASN A 103 10.76 -2.91 10.05
CA ASN A 103 11.80 -3.29 9.12
C ASN A 103 12.74 -2.11 8.87
N TYR A 104 14.04 -2.37 8.86
CA TYR A 104 15.01 -1.33 8.53
C TYR A 104 14.98 -0.94 7.04
N PHE A 105 14.63 -1.89 6.18
CA PHE A 105 14.50 -1.68 4.73
C PHE A 105 13.12 -2.11 4.25
N TYR A 106 12.44 -1.27 3.49
CA TYR A 106 11.14 -1.55 2.87
C TYR A 106 11.16 -2.77 1.94
N ILE A 107 12.30 -3.04 1.30
CA ILE A 107 12.52 -4.25 0.50
C ILE A 107 12.25 -5.52 1.30
N THR A 108 12.55 -5.52 2.60
CA THR A 108 12.29 -6.65 3.50
C THR A 108 10.78 -6.89 3.64
N SER A 109 9.99 -5.82 3.70
CA SER A 109 8.52 -5.86 3.71
C SER A 109 7.98 -6.37 2.37
N LEU A 110 8.55 -5.94 1.25
CA LEU A 110 8.15 -6.34 -0.09
C LEU A 110 8.30 -7.84 -0.33
N ILE A 111 9.40 -8.42 0.15
CA ILE A 111 9.67 -9.87 0.02
C ILE A 111 9.06 -10.71 1.17
N GLY A 112 8.31 -10.09 2.08
CA GLY A 112 7.66 -10.79 3.20
C GLY A 112 8.61 -11.50 4.15
N LYS A 113 9.79 -10.94 4.41
CA LYS A 113 10.84 -11.51 5.29
C LYS A 113 11.06 -10.74 6.58
N GLY A 114 10.31 -9.68 6.81
CA GLY A 114 10.41 -8.83 7.99
C GLY A 114 9.25 -8.98 8.96
N VAL A 115 9.17 -8.05 9.91
CA VAL A 115 8.08 -7.92 10.88
C VAL A 115 6.89 -7.16 10.30
N GLN A 116 7.11 -6.40 9.24
CA GLN A 116 6.09 -5.70 8.47
C GLN A 116 5.98 -6.30 7.07
N ASN A 117 4.81 -6.22 6.49
CA ASN A 117 4.54 -6.64 5.12
C ASN A 117 3.96 -5.45 4.34
N ILE A 118 4.24 -5.39 3.04
CA ILE A 118 3.58 -4.46 2.14
C ILE A 118 2.25 -5.06 1.68
N CYS A 119 1.21 -4.23 1.61
CA CYS A 119 -0.09 -4.61 1.07
C CYS A 119 -0.74 -3.44 0.34
N PHE A 120 -1.80 -3.72 -0.39
CA PHE A 120 -2.74 -2.68 -0.81
C PHE A 120 -3.83 -2.53 0.24
N GLY A 121 -4.05 -1.30 0.71
CA GLY A 121 -5.11 -0.96 1.65
C GLY A 121 -6.22 -0.16 0.97
N VAL A 122 -7.45 -0.70 0.94
CA VAL A 122 -8.63 0.04 0.45
C VAL A 122 -9.27 0.77 1.62
N SER A 123 -9.39 2.08 1.49
CA SER A 123 -9.90 2.99 2.52
C SER A 123 -10.87 4.02 1.97
N ILE A 124 -11.54 4.75 2.87
CA ILE A 124 -12.40 5.88 2.54
C ILE A 124 -11.72 7.15 3.00
N SER A 125 -11.72 8.19 2.18
CA SER A 125 -11.28 9.50 2.63
C SER A 125 -12.38 10.17 3.47
N ARG A 126 -12.13 10.20 4.78
CA ARG A 126 -13.05 10.85 5.71
C ARG A 126 -13.06 12.38 5.57
N SER A 127 -12.01 12.97 4.99
CA SER A 127 -11.95 14.41 4.66
C SER A 127 -13.09 14.82 3.74
N LEU A 128 -13.49 13.96 2.81
CA LEU A 128 -14.62 14.19 1.90
C LEU A 128 -16.00 13.93 2.54
N PHE A 129 -16.03 13.48 3.80
CA PHE A 129 -17.27 13.27 4.57
C PHE A 129 -17.18 13.97 5.94
N PRO A 130 -17.23 15.32 6.02
CA PRO A 130 -16.92 16.07 7.24
C PRO A 130 -17.76 15.71 8.46
N ARG A 131 -18.93 15.10 8.26
CA ARG A 131 -19.84 14.66 9.34
C ARG A 131 -19.71 13.16 9.68
N LEU A 132 -18.89 12.42 8.93
CA LEU A 132 -18.67 11.02 9.15
C LEU A 132 -17.67 10.84 10.30
N GLY A 133 -18.12 10.28 11.42
CA GLY A 133 -17.23 9.99 12.56
C GLY A 133 -16.31 8.81 12.28
N LYS A 134 -15.11 8.79 12.90
CA LYS A 134 -14.15 7.67 12.78
C LYS A 134 -14.79 6.29 13.00
N ARG A 135 -15.64 6.18 14.03
CA ARG A 135 -16.33 4.92 14.34
C ARG A 135 -17.30 4.49 13.24
N GLU A 136 -18.01 5.44 12.66
CA GLU A 136 -18.96 5.14 11.58
C GLU A 136 -18.22 4.73 10.31
N CYS A 137 -17.12 5.40 9.98
CA CYS A 137 -16.22 5.03 8.87
C CYS A 137 -15.73 3.59 9.02
N ARG A 138 -15.17 3.25 10.18
CA ARG A 138 -14.72 1.88 10.49
C ARG A 138 -15.84 0.85 10.40
N ASN A 139 -17.02 1.15 10.96
CA ASN A 139 -18.16 0.23 10.89
C ASN A 139 -18.64 0.02 9.46
N PHE A 140 -18.57 1.06 8.61
CA PHE A 140 -18.93 0.97 7.21
C PHE A 140 -17.96 0.03 6.46
N LEU A 141 -16.66 0.22 6.60
CA LEU A 141 -15.62 -0.62 6.00
C LEU A 141 -15.70 -2.06 6.51
N GLN A 142 -15.83 -2.25 7.82
CA GLN A 142 -16.00 -3.55 8.42
C GLN A 142 -17.25 -4.26 7.91
N GLY A 143 -18.35 -3.52 7.74
CA GLY A 143 -19.59 -4.05 7.18
C GLY A 143 -19.42 -4.56 5.73
N ILE A 144 -18.61 -3.89 4.90
CA ILE A 144 -18.27 -4.36 3.56
C ILE A 144 -17.41 -5.62 3.66
N PHE A 145 -16.37 -5.59 4.50
CA PHE A 145 -15.45 -6.70 4.71
C PHE A 145 -16.18 -8.00 5.13
N GLU A 146 -17.05 -7.92 6.13
CA GLU A 146 -17.76 -9.07 6.67
C GLU A 146 -18.84 -9.60 5.73
N ARG A 147 -19.69 -8.71 5.15
CA ARG A 147 -20.76 -9.11 4.22
C ARG A 147 -20.24 -9.84 2.99
N ASN A 148 -19.05 -9.47 2.50
CA ASN A 148 -18.44 -10.07 1.32
C ASN A 148 -17.45 -11.19 1.66
N LYS A 149 -17.33 -11.56 2.94
CA LYS A 149 -16.46 -12.65 3.42
C LYS A 149 -15.00 -12.50 2.93
N LEU A 150 -14.47 -11.28 2.93
CA LEU A 150 -13.16 -10.99 2.35
C LEU A 150 -12.01 -11.69 3.10
N ARG A 151 -12.23 -12.04 4.37
CA ARG A 151 -11.28 -12.87 5.13
C ARG A 151 -11.08 -14.26 4.51
N GLU A 152 -12.14 -14.88 4.00
CA GLU A 152 -12.06 -16.19 3.34
C GLU A 152 -11.28 -16.12 2.02
N GLN A 153 -11.11 -14.91 1.47
CA GLN A 153 -10.34 -14.62 0.26
C GLN A 153 -8.90 -14.19 0.56
N GLY A 154 -8.46 -14.29 1.83
CA GLY A 154 -7.09 -13.99 2.25
C GLY A 154 -6.81 -12.52 2.54
N MET A 155 -7.85 -11.69 2.70
CA MET A 155 -7.73 -10.28 3.07
C MET A 155 -7.84 -10.10 4.58
N SER A 156 -7.36 -8.97 5.11
CA SER A 156 -7.51 -8.61 6.51
C SER A 156 -8.19 -7.25 6.65
N TYR A 157 -8.78 -7.02 7.83
CA TYR A 157 -9.36 -5.73 8.17
C TYR A 157 -8.51 -5.09 9.28
N ASP A 158 -8.01 -3.90 8.99
CA ASP A 158 -7.33 -3.04 9.96
C ASP A 158 -8.33 -2.05 10.55
N SER A 159 -8.44 -2.01 11.87
CA SER A 159 -9.33 -1.10 12.59
C SER A 159 -8.65 0.17 13.09
N ASN A 160 -7.37 0.36 12.78
CA ASN A 160 -6.65 1.56 13.14
C ASN A 160 -7.12 2.75 12.29
N ASP A 161 -6.90 3.94 12.78
CA ASP A 161 -7.31 5.21 12.16
C ASP A 161 -8.76 5.22 11.68
N ASP A 162 -8.99 5.39 10.40
CA ASP A 162 -10.32 5.38 9.79
C ASP A 162 -10.73 3.99 9.27
N GLY A 163 -9.82 3.01 9.35
CA GLY A 163 -9.99 1.63 8.91
C GLY A 163 -9.47 1.39 7.50
N ALA A 164 -9.08 0.13 7.22
CA ALA A 164 -8.68 -0.30 5.88
C ALA A 164 -8.99 -1.79 5.64
N ILE A 165 -9.24 -2.15 4.39
CA ILE A 165 -9.29 -3.53 3.93
C ILE A 165 -7.95 -3.82 3.26
N ASN A 166 -7.12 -4.66 3.88
CA ASN A 166 -5.78 -4.97 3.42
C ASN A 166 -5.77 -6.20 2.52
N ILE A 167 -5.14 -6.07 1.38
CA ILE A 167 -4.93 -7.09 0.35
C ILE A 167 -3.44 -7.41 0.34
N PRO A 168 -3.01 -8.47 1.03
CA PRO A 168 -1.60 -8.81 1.17
C PRO A 168 -1.04 -9.34 -0.14
N PHE A 169 0.23 -9.05 -0.38
CA PHE A 169 1.05 -9.68 -1.39
C PHE A 169 2.50 -9.77 -0.91
N SER A 170 3.29 -10.57 -1.55
CA SER A 170 4.74 -10.61 -1.36
C SER A 170 5.39 -11.08 -2.65
N VAL A 171 6.62 -10.65 -2.88
CA VAL A 171 7.39 -10.96 -4.08
C VAL A 171 8.45 -12.00 -3.74
N ASP A 172 8.69 -12.94 -4.64
CA ASP A 172 9.74 -13.94 -4.44
C ASP A 172 11.13 -13.27 -4.46
N HIS A 173 11.87 -13.46 -3.37
CA HIS A 173 13.20 -12.88 -3.19
C HIS A 173 14.18 -13.21 -4.33
N LYS A 174 14.14 -14.45 -4.85
CA LYS A 174 15.04 -14.85 -5.95
C LYS A 174 14.64 -14.20 -7.26
N LYS A 175 13.33 -14.05 -7.51
CA LYS A 175 12.81 -13.35 -8.69
C LYS A 175 13.21 -11.87 -8.67
N ILE A 176 13.14 -11.20 -7.52
CA ILE A 176 13.60 -9.80 -7.39
C ILE A 176 15.10 -9.66 -7.68
N ILE A 177 15.93 -10.56 -7.17
CA ILE A 177 17.37 -10.53 -7.48
C ILE A 177 17.63 -10.65 -8.98
N LEU A 178 16.98 -11.62 -9.64
CA LEU A 178 17.13 -11.83 -11.08
C LEU A 178 16.56 -10.64 -11.88
N ALA A 179 15.44 -10.09 -11.45
CA ALA A 179 14.82 -8.93 -12.08
C ALA A 179 15.73 -7.70 -12.00
N TYR A 180 16.31 -7.44 -10.83
CA TYR A 180 17.25 -6.35 -10.63
C TYR A 180 18.51 -6.49 -11.51
N GLN A 181 19.06 -7.73 -11.61
CA GLN A 181 20.22 -8.00 -12.44
C GLN A 181 19.98 -7.83 -13.94
N ASN A 182 18.76 -8.07 -14.39
CA ASN A 182 18.36 -8.01 -15.80
C ASN A 182 17.60 -6.72 -16.17
N GLU A 183 17.32 -5.86 -15.20
CA GLU A 183 16.49 -4.64 -15.35
C GLU A 183 15.08 -4.97 -15.90
N GLU A 184 14.51 -6.15 -15.54
CA GLU A 184 13.22 -6.64 -16.03
C GLU A 184 12.39 -7.19 -14.87
N PHE A 185 11.39 -6.42 -14.43
CA PHE A 185 10.64 -6.69 -13.20
C PHE A 185 9.26 -7.32 -13.41
N SER A 186 8.76 -7.41 -14.65
CA SER A 186 7.38 -7.82 -14.95
C SER A 186 7.01 -9.18 -14.33
N GLU A 187 7.89 -10.19 -14.46
CA GLU A 187 7.63 -11.51 -13.87
C GLU A 187 7.73 -11.51 -12.34
N ALA A 188 8.64 -10.71 -11.79
CA ALA A 188 8.80 -10.62 -10.34
C ALA A 188 7.58 -9.97 -9.67
N PHE A 189 6.93 -9.01 -10.34
CA PHE A 189 5.77 -8.29 -9.85
C PHE A 189 4.41 -8.91 -10.21
N GLU A 190 4.35 -10.11 -10.77
CA GLU A 190 3.09 -10.81 -11.01
C GLU A 190 2.17 -10.89 -9.75
N PRO A 191 2.70 -11.14 -8.51
CA PRO A 191 1.88 -11.11 -7.30
C PRO A 191 1.26 -9.74 -7.02
N VAL A 192 1.95 -8.65 -7.37
CA VAL A 192 1.43 -7.27 -7.28
C VAL A 192 0.25 -7.08 -8.22
N GLY A 193 0.39 -7.49 -9.48
CA GLY A 193 -0.69 -7.44 -10.47
C GLY A 193 -1.93 -8.22 -10.04
N ASN A 194 -1.74 -9.38 -9.40
CA ASN A 194 -2.84 -10.15 -8.82
C ASN A 194 -3.50 -9.45 -7.64
N ALA A 195 -2.73 -8.75 -6.80
CA ALA A 195 -3.26 -7.95 -5.70
C ALA A 195 -4.03 -6.73 -6.21
N ILE A 196 -3.57 -6.05 -7.28
CA ILE A 196 -4.28 -4.96 -7.94
C ILE A 196 -5.65 -5.42 -8.48
N LYS A 197 -5.73 -6.60 -9.11
CA LYS A 197 -7.02 -7.15 -9.56
C LYS A 197 -7.98 -7.32 -8.40
N LYS A 198 -7.53 -7.91 -7.28
CA LYS A 198 -8.33 -8.04 -6.07
C LYS A 198 -8.72 -6.68 -5.48
N ALA A 199 -7.84 -5.69 -5.51
CA ALA A 199 -8.14 -4.33 -5.05
C ALA A 199 -9.27 -3.70 -5.87
N LYS A 200 -9.26 -3.86 -7.20
CA LYS A 200 -10.35 -3.43 -8.08
C LYS A 200 -11.66 -4.12 -7.73
N GLU A 201 -11.66 -5.44 -7.56
CA GLU A 201 -12.84 -6.22 -7.15
C GLU A 201 -13.40 -5.74 -5.79
N VAL A 202 -12.52 -5.45 -4.82
CA VAL A 202 -12.93 -4.88 -3.53
C VAL A 202 -13.50 -3.48 -3.69
N MET A 203 -12.90 -2.61 -4.49
CA MET A 203 -13.42 -1.27 -4.75
C MET A 203 -14.81 -1.31 -5.42
N GLU A 204 -15.07 -2.24 -6.33
CA GLU A 204 -16.40 -2.40 -6.94
C GLU A 204 -17.50 -2.65 -5.89
N LEU A 205 -17.19 -3.29 -4.76
CA LEU A 205 -18.15 -3.52 -3.67
C LEU A 205 -18.62 -2.22 -3.00
N PHE A 206 -17.92 -1.12 -3.22
CA PHE A 206 -18.27 0.19 -2.68
C PHE A 206 -19.28 0.95 -3.56
N SER A 207 -19.52 0.57 -4.81
CA SER A 207 -20.29 1.35 -5.78
C SER A 207 -21.71 1.71 -5.31
N ALA A 208 -22.44 0.78 -4.70
CA ALA A 208 -23.76 1.08 -4.15
C ALA A 208 -23.67 1.66 -2.73
N PRO A 209 -22.90 1.09 -1.78
CA PRO A 209 -22.78 1.65 -0.44
C PRO A 209 -22.21 3.08 -0.40
N LEU A 210 -21.32 3.44 -1.33
CA LEU A 210 -20.77 4.79 -1.41
C LEU A 210 -21.84 5.82 -1.76
N LYS A 211 -22.78 5.51 -2.68
CA LYS A 211 -23.89 6.39 -3.01
C LYS A 211 -24.78 6.65 -1.79
N GLU A 212 -25.11 5.60 -1.04
CA GLU A 212 -25.87 5.72 0.22
C GLU A 212 -25.12 6.59 1.25
N LEU A 213 -23.78 6.44 1.32
CA LEU A 213 -22.95 7.25 2.21
C LEU A 213 -22.93 8.71 1.78
N GLN A 214 -22.81 9.02 0.49
CA GLN A 214 -22.83 10.37 -0.08
C GLN A 214 -24.19 11.04 0.11
N GLU A 215 -25.31 10.32 -0.02
CA GLU A 215 -26.64 10.83 0.27
C GLU A 215 -26.82 11.19 1.75
N LYS A 216 -26.28 10.35 2.64
CA LYS A 216 -26.34 10.57 4.10
C LYS A 216 -25.42 11.71 4.57
N TYR A 217 -24.26 11.84 3.96
CA TYR A 217 -23.22 12.81 4.29
C TYR A 217 -22.82 13.62 3.04
N PRO A 218 -23.71 14.49 2.54
CA PRO A 218 -23.42 15.26 1.33
C PRO A 218 -22.23 16.20 1.55
N LEU A 219 -21.46 16.38 0.50
CA LEU A 219 -20.38 17.37 0.47
C LEU A 219 -20.94 18.75 0.82
N PRO A 220 -20.16 19.61 1.50
CA PRO A 220 -20.51 21.00 1.65
C PRO A 220 -20.75 21.58 0.26
N LYS A 221 -21.87 22.31 0.08
CA LYS A 221 -22.04 23.09 -1.15
C LYS A 221 -21.02 24.21 -1.10
N ASP A 222 -20.20 24.32 -2.13
CA ASP A 222 -19.34 25.48 -2.30
C ASP A 222 -20.20 26.74 -2.24
N GLU A 223 -19.97 27.58 -1.21
CA GLU A 223 -20.54 28.90 -1.08
C GLU A 223 -19.76 29.94 -1.89
#